data_db03c5dd300b8f0e7a57d267387aca96
#
_entry.id   db03c5dd300b8f0e7a57d267387aca96
#
_cell.length_a   1.000
_cell.length_b   1.000
_cell.length_c   1.000
_cell.angle_alpha   90.00
_cell.angle_beta   90.00
_cell.angle_gamma   90.00
#
_symmetry.space_group_name_H-M   'P 1'
#
loop_
_entity.id
_entity.type
_entity.pdbx_description
1 polymer ?
#
loop_
_entity_poly.entity_id
_entity_poly.type
_entity_poly.pdbx_seq_one_letter_code
_entity_poly.pdbx_strand_id
1 'polypeptide(L)'
;MSAWTKIKKKLKSGTWYPFYNTFYEKTRIDPHLILLESRSGRGMESNIFAILRELNREEYKNYTIALACRSDYRDSVEKKLQHYGLRVDHLVKFGSISYYRMLSKAGFLINDSTFPGRFIKKNGQIYLNVWHGTPLKCMGRDNLEERYSMGNVMRNLLMSDYLLFSNVFMEEKMRGAYMLDNLYQGQFIHECYPRNEIFFHPDKGEALKKKFGFGNMQVSVYMPTFRGKADAVDSKDSVKEMQGYLDVLDRCLDENQLLLVKLHPFVGNGLNLFGYQHIQKFPEGYDTYEVLNMCDALITDYSSVMYDFANSGKKIILFAYDIEDYAGSRGMYEDIRTYPFPLVRTPKEVAELLKTPVKELDEAFRKKYGTYEQGSGIRNLCHHVILGENLCHTAFASGNQKKNVLIYAGDFQQNGITTSFLNLMKELDQEKYNYFISYRMNSLKEAPWRLDCLPHQANVYPLGSEMNMDVITAICQGLYMKLGIRTKRLTHAYAREWKKHFGNSRFQAVLHFNGYENYIISMFEQAPFSRTIWVHNDMEKEIERKKNPNKHVLHDAYASYDHVAAVSRDLIKAVEAIGGGEGKNTHQPSAGERTTLLSFQTVRITKESKGDPGKPSALIGKPNVPFPLRGFRRC
;
A
#
# COMPACT_ATOMS: atom_id res chain seq x y z
N MET A 1 -20.64 29.32 -1.69
CA MET A 1 -19.93 29.01 -2.95
C MET A 1 -20.91 28.40 -3.93
N SER A 2 -21.08 29.01 -5.13
CA SER A 2 -22.00 28.52 -6.15
C SER A 2 -21.60 27.14 -6.67
N ALA A 3 -22.59 26.36 -7.15
CA ALA A 3 -22.36 25.04 -7.77
C ALA A 3 -21.28 25.12 -8.88
N TRP A 4 -21.27 26.22 -9.64
CA TRP A 4 -20.28 26.52 -10.68
C TRP A 4 -18.85 26.68 -10.14
N THR A 5 -18.66 27.26 -8.96
CA THR A 5 -17.35 27.41 -8.32
C THR A 5 -16.81 26.04 -7.85
N LYS A 6 -17.70 25.17 -7.35
CA LYS A 6 -17.35 23.80 -7.00
C LYS A 6 -16.98 22.96 -8.23
N ILE A 7 -17.69 23.14 -9.36
CA ILE A 7 -17.40 22.47 -10.64
C ILE A 7 -16.08 22.99 -11.22
N LYS A 8 -15.84 24.32 -11.23
CA LYS A 8 -14.55 24.90 -11.66
C LYS A 8 -13.38 24.45 -10.79
N LYS A 9 -13.58 24.31 -9.47
CA LYS A 9 -12.53 23.82 -8.57
C LYS A 9 -12.24 22.32 -8.80
N LYS A 10 -13.26 21.51 -9.07
CA LYS A 10 -13.12 20.10 -9.49
C LYS A 10 -12.47 19.96 -10.87
N LEU A 11 -12.78 20.84 -11.83
CA LEU A 11 -12.14 20.86 -13.14
C LEU A 11 -10.68 21.35 -13.09
N LYS A 12 -10.37 22.32 -12.22
CA LYS A 12 -8.98 22.81 -12.01
C LYS A 12 -8.11 21.82 -11.21
N SER A 13 -8.69 20.98 -10.37
CA SER A 13 -7.94 19.97 -9.60
C SER A 13 -7.47 18.78 -10.45
N GLY A 14 -7.65 18.82 -11.76
CA GLY A 14 -7.15 17.79 -12.69
C GLY A 14 -7.76 16.40 -12.49
N THR A 15 -8.92 16.31 -11.86
CA THR A 15 -9.59 15.05 -11.58
C THR A 15 -10.34 14.53 -12.81
N TRP A 16 -9.61 14.02 -13.78
CA TRP A 16 -10.13 13.34 -14.97
C TRP A 16 -10.69 11.94 -14.66
N TYR A 17 -11.06 11.69 -13.42
CA TYR A 17 -11.61 10.42 -12.96
C TYR A 17 -12.86 9.92 -13.68
N PRO A 18 -13.80 10.78 -14.12
CA PRO A 18 -14.94 10.31 -14.90
C PRO A 18 -14.55 9.58 -16.19
N PHE A 19 -13.44 9.98 -16.81
CA PHE A 19 -12.94 9.37 -18.03
C PHE A 19 -12.26 8.03 -17.81
N TYR A 20 -11.65 7.78 -16.62
CA TYR A 20 -10.98 6.52 -16.36
C TYR A 20 -11.90 5.32 -16.49
N ASN A 21 -13.14 5.39 -15.98
CA ASN A 21 -14.11 4.31 -16.13
C ASN A 21 -14.44 4.04 -17.59
N THR A 22 -14.58 5.09 -18.42
CA THR A 22 -14.82 4.94 -19.85
C THR A 22 -13.64 4.25 -20.53
N PHE A 23 -12.40 4.60 -20.18
CA PHE A 23 -11.22 3.92 -20.69
C PHE A 23 -11.14 2.48 -20.18
N TYR A 24 -11.39 2.26 -18.89
CA TYR A 24 -11.40 0.93 -18.29
C TYR A 24 -12.35 -0.02 -19.05
N GLU A 25 -13.58 0.41 -19.37
CA GLU A 25 -14.57 -0.43 -20.05
C GLU A 25 -14.29 -0.60 -21.55
N LYS A 26 -13.90 0.49 -22.24
CA LYS A 26 -13.88 0.53 -23.71
C LYS A 26 -12.49 0.28 -24.33
N THR A 27 -11.40 0.50 -23.61
CA THR A 27 -10.06 0.34 -24.17
C THR A 27 -9.64 -1.13 -24.18
N ARG A 28 -9.22 -1.65 -25.32
CA ARG A 28 -8.60 -2.98 -25.41
C ARG A 28 -7.17 -2.92 -24.84
N ILE A 29 -6.75 -4.02 -24.23
CA ILE A 29 -5.37 -4.17 -23.76
C ILE A 29 -4.47 -4.35 -24.97
N ASP A 30 -3.34 -3.66 -24.94
CA ASP A 30 -2.25 -3.79 -25.90
C ASP A 30 -1.14 -4.63 -25.26
N PRO A 31 -0.94 -5.88 -25.68
CA PRO A 31 0.00 -6.79 -25.07
C PRO A 31 1.47 -6.35 -25.23
N HIS A 32 1.75 -5.40 -26.11
CA HIS A 32 3.11 -4.88 -26.34
C HIS A 32 3.35 -3.52 -25.69
N LEU A 33 2.38 -2.98 -24.94
CA LEU A 33 2.55 -1.71 -24.24
C LEU A 33 2.94 -1.94 -22.78
N ILE A 34 4.08 -1.38 -22.38
CA ILE A 34 4.61 -1.40 -21.01
C ILE A 34 4.45 0.00 -20.42
N LEU A 35 3.76 0.12 -19.29
CA LEU A 35 3.69 1.36 -18.52
C LEU A 35 4.58 1.27 -17.29
N LEU A 36 5.57 2.14 -17.23
CA LEU A 36 6.48 2.31 -16.10
C LEU A 36 6.05 3.51 -15.26
N GLU A 37 6.09 3.34 -13.94
CA GLU A 37 5.82 4.44 -13.00
C GLU A 37 6.75 4.35 -11.79
N SER A 38 7.57 5.40 -11.57
CA SER A 38 8.43 5.52 -10.40
C SER A 38 7.88 6.58 -9.45
N ARG A 39 7.74 6.22 -8.16
CA ARG A 39 7.42 7.13 -7.07
C ARG A 39 6.22 8.06 -7.36
N SER A 40 5.15 7.51 -7.97
CA SER A 40 3.97 8.27 -8.42
C SER A 40 4.31 9.39 -9.41
N GLY A 41 5.17 9.10 -10.37
CA GLY A 41 5.62 10.01 -11.42
C GLY A 41 6.65 11.05 -10.99
N ARG A 42 7.29 10.89 -9.83
CA ARG A 42 8.30 11.83 -9.30
C ARG A 42 9.72 11.51 -9.78
N GLY A 43 9.88 11.26 -11.08
CA GLY A 43 11.18 11.00 -11.67
C GLY A 43 11.27 9.63 -12.33
N MET A 44 12.51 9.24 -12.65
CA MET A 44 12.90 7.97 -13.24
C MET A 44 14.13 7.50 -12.48
N GLU A 45 13.89 6.83 -11.38
CA GLU A 45 14.94 6.51 -10.41
C GLU A 45 14.96 5.03 -10.05
N SER A 46 16.09 4.56 -9.50
CA SER A 46 16.13 3.30 -8.76
C SER A 46 15.74 2.08 -9.62
N ASN A 47 14.85 1.20 -9.12
CA ASN A 47 14.43 -0.02 -9.81
C ASN A 47 13.83 0.25 -11.21
N ILE A 48 13.00 1.29 -11.32
CA ILE A 48 12.36 1.63 -12.60
C ILE A 48 13.37 2.12 -13.64
N PHE A 49 14.40 2.86 -13.22
CA PHE A 49 15.50 3.26 -14.10
C PHE A 49 16.28 2.03 -14.62
N ALA A 50 16.62 1.13 -13.72
CA ALA A 50 17.35 -0.09 -14.08
C ALA A 50 16.54 -0.99 -15.03
N ILE A 51 15.23 -1.15 -14.77
CA ILE A 51 14.31 -1.87 -15.67
C ILE A 51 14.21 -1.17 -17.02
N LEU A 52 14.08 0.17 -17.06
CA LEU A 52 14.02 0.92 -18.33
C LEU A 52 15.28 0.71 -19.17
N ARG A 53 16.46 0.65 -18.54
CA ARG A 53 17.72 0.35 -19.27
C ARG A 53 17.71 -1.03 -19.89
N GLU A 54 17.22 -2.04 -19.16
CA GLU A 54 17.06 -3.39 -19.68
C GLU A 54 16.08 -3.42 -20.87
N LEU A 55 14.93 -2.74 -20.75
CA LEU A 55 13.92 -2.66 -21.80
C LEU A 55 14.39 -1.91 -23.06
N ASN A 56 15.52 -1.24 -23.02
CA ASN A 56 16.14 -0.61 -24.19
C ASN A 56 17.06 -1.58 -24.98
N ARG A 57 17.17 -2.84 -24.57
CA ARG A 57 17.90 -3.85 -25.35
C ARG A 57 17.09 -4.34 -26.54
N GLU A 58 17.77 -5.00 -27.49
CA GLU A 58 17.20 -5.46 -28.76
C GLU A 58 16.02 -6.44 -28.57
N GLU A 59 16.05 -7.27 -27.53
CA GLU A 59 15.01 -8.24 -27.21
C GLU A 59 13.63 -7.60 -27.02
N TYR A 60 13.59 -6.32 -26.60
CA TYR A 60 12.35 -5.59 -26.30
C TYR A 60 11.97 -4.54 -27.36
N LYS A 61 12.60 -4.55 -28.53
CA LYS A 61 12.35 -3.55 -29.59
C LYS A 61 10.90 -3.49 -30.06
N ASN A 62 10.17 -4.61 -29.98
CA ASN A 62 8.78 -4.72 -30.38
C ASN A 62 7.79 -4.22 -29.32
N TYR A 63 8.29 -3.82 -28.14
CA TYR A 63 7.46 -3.26 -27.08
C TYR A 63 7.47 -1.73 -27.13
N THR A 64 6.31 -1.14 -26.87
CA THR A 64 6.13 0.31 -26.69
C THR A 64 6.30 0.64 -25.22
N ILE A 65 7.19 1.56 -24.89
CA ILE A 65 7.49 1.96 -23.52
C ILE A 65 6.82 3.29 -23.22
N ALA A 66 5.93 3.31 -22.26
CA ALA A 66 5.34 4.52 -21.68
C ALA A 66 5.90 4.76 -20.28
N LEU A 67 6.32 5.97 -19.98
CA LEU A 67 6.80 6.37 -18.65
C LEU A 67 5.90 7.47 -18.08
N ALA A 68 5.33 7.23 -16.90
CA ALA A 68 4.54 8.23 -16.19
C ALA A 68 5.44 9.24 -15.49
N CYS A 69 5.20 10.53 -15.73
CA CYS A 69 6.01 11.61 -15.15
C CYS A 69 5.14 12.81 -14.76
N ARG A 70 5.37 13.38 -13.58
CA ARG A 70 4.74 14.64 -13.16
C ARG A 70 5.37 15.82 -13.88
N SER A 71 4.58 16.89 -14.06
CA SER A 71 5.04 18.06 -14.81
C SER A 71 6.28 18.74 -14.21
N ASP A 72 6.38 18.73 -12.90
CA ASP A 72 7.49 19.32 -12.12
C ASP A 72 8.80 18.52 -12.24
N TYR A 73 8.76 17.28 -12.69
CA TYR A 73 9.92 16.41 -12.90
C TYR A 73 10.26 16.18 -14.38
N ARG A 74 9.45 16.70 -15.30
CA ARG A 74 9.55 16.38 -16.73
C ARG A 74 10.92 16.72 -17.31
N ASP A 75 11.40 17.95 -17.07
CA ASP A 75 12.67 18.42 -17.63
C ASP A 75 13.86 17.61 -17.11
N SER A 76 13.86 17.20 -15.83
CA SER A 76 14.90 16.36 -15.26
C SER A 76 14.88 14.94 -15.83
N VAL A 77 13.68 14.39 -16.08
CA VAL A 77 13.52 13.07 -16.72
C VAL A 77 13.98 13.10 -18.17
N GLU A 78 13.60 14.13 -18.95
CA GLU A 78 14.03 14.27 -20.35
C GLU A 78 15.55 14.42 -20.48
N LYS A 79 16.19 15.23 -19.61
CA LYS A 79 17.66 15.36 -19.55
C LYS A 79 18.31 14.02 -19.20
N LYS A 80 17.78 13.27 -18.24
CA LYS A 80 18.32 11.96 -17.85
C LYS A 80 18.14 10.94 -18.97
N LEU A 81 17.01 10.89 -19.67
CA LEU A 81 16.79 10.03 -20.85
C LEU A 81 17.81 10.35 -21.95
N GLN A 82 18.04 11.62 -22.25
CA GLN A 82 19.03 12.07 -23.23
C GLN A 82 20.46 11.70 -22.80
N HIS A 83 20.81 11.91 -21.51
CA HIS A 83 22.13 11.58 -20.98
C HIS A 83 22.50 10.10 -21.16
N TYR A 84 21.51 9.21 -20.96
CA TYR A 84 21.71 7.77 -21.08
C TYR A 84 21.35 7.20 -22.46
N GLY A 85 20.87 8.00 -23.40
CA GLY A 85 20.43 7.57 -24.71
C GLY A 85 19.26 6.58 -24.66
N LEU A 86 18.35 6.70 -23.68
CA LEU A 86 17.26 5.77 -23.45
C LEU A 86 15.99 6.17 -24.22
N ARG A 87 15.40 5.18 -24.90
CA ARG A 87 14.12 5.30 -25.60
C ARG A 87 12.95 5.21 -24.61
N VAL A 88 12.05 6.16 -24.68
CA VAL A 88 10.71 6.13 -24.12
C VAL A 88 9.76 6.63 -25.20
N ASP A 89 8.84 5.78 -25.65
CA ASP A 89 7.94 6.14 -26.76
C ASP A 89 6.86 7.15 -26.34
N HIS A 90 6.45 7.08 -25.07
CA HIS A 90 5.45 7.98 -24.52
C HIS A 90 5.83 8.47 -23.13
N LEU A 91 6.28 9.72 -23.00
CA LEU A 91 6.41 10.38 -21.71
C LEU A 91 5.07 11.00 -21.30
N VAL A 92 4.36 10.33 -20.41
CA VAL A 92 2.95 10.60 -20.09
C VAL A 92 2.84 11.40 -18.80
N LYS A 93 2.11 12.52 -18.86
CA LYS A 93 1.86 13.35 -17.67
C LYS A 93 1.04 12.57 -16.64
N PHE A 94 1.61 12.29 -15.46
CA PHE A 94 0.93 11.61 -14.36
C PHE A 94 -0.40 12.29 -14.01
N GLY A 95 -1.46 11.49 -13.85
CA GLY A 95 -2.80 11.96 -13.50
C GLY A 95 -3.57 12.64 -14.63
N SER A 96 -3.04 12.71 -15.87
CA SER A 96 -3.73 13.25 -17.04
C SER A 96 -4.68 12.24 -17.70
N ILE A 97 -5.49 12.69 -18.67
CA ILE A 97 -6.33 11.81 -19.48
C ILE A 97 -5.49 10.74 -20.19
N SER A 98 -4.37 11.13 -20.78
CA SER A 98 -3.45 10.19 -21.46
C SER A 98 -2.86 9.17 -20.49
N TYR A 99 -2.53 9.56 -19.27
CA TYR A 99 -2.08 8.64 -18.24
C TYR A 99 -3.14 7.56 -17.92
N TYR A 100 -4.38 7.96 -17.64
CA TYR A 100 -5.46 7.01 -17.36
C TYR A 100 -5.82 6.13 -18.55
N ARG A 101 -5.66 6.66 -19.77
CA ARG A 101 -5.81 5.86 -21.00
C ARG A 101 -4.69 4.81 -21.09
N MET A 102 -3.42 5.19 -20.87
CA MET A 102 -2.30 4.24 -20.86
C MET A 102 -2.44 3.20 -19.76
N LEU A 103 -2.81 3.62 -18.54
CA LEU A 103 -3.05 2.71 -17.40
C LEU A 103 -4.15 1.67 -17.72
N SER A 104 -5.14 2.02 -18.55
CA SER A 104 -6.20 1.12 -18.99
C SER A 104 -5.83 0.25 -20.20
N LYS A 105 -4.82 0.68 -20.99
CA LYS A 105 -4.42 0.04 -22.24
C LYS A 105 -3.20 -0.89 -22.10
N ALA A 106 -2.27 -0.56 -21.21
CA ALA A 106 -1.02 -1.27 -21.08
C ALA A 106 -1.23 -2.75 -20.75
N GLY A 107 -0.52 -3.63 -21.45
CA GLY A 107 -0.43 -5.06 -21.16
C GLY A 107 0.39 -5.30 -19.91
N PHE A 108 1.47 -4.53 -19.73
CA PHE A 108 2.35 -4.62 -18.57
C PHE A 108 2.32 -3.31 -17.77
N LEU A 109 2.14 -3.45 -16.47
CA LEU A 109 2.15 -2.37 -15.49
C LEU A 109 3.30 -2.63 -14.51
N ILE A 110 4.29 -1.74 -14.47
CA ILE A 110 5.46 -1.89 -13.60
C ILE A 110 5.58 -0.65 -12.72
N ASN A 111 5.59 -0.85 -11.40
CA ASN A 111 5.54 0.23 -10.42
C ASN A 111 6.41 -0.10 -9.20
N ASP A 112 7.09 0.91 -8.65
CA ASP A 112 7.91 0.79 -7.44
C ASP A 112 7.18 1.31 -6.17
N SER A 113 5.93 1.72 -6.30
CA SER A 113 5.12 2.23 -5.19
C SER A 113 3.65 1.81 -5.33
N THR A 114 2.76 2.72 -5.68
CA THR A 114 1.34 2.40 -5.86
C THR A 114 0.72 3.22 -6.98
N PHE A 115 -0.14 2.58 -7.78
CA PHE A 115 -1.03 3.31 -8.66
C PHE A 115 -2.11 4.08 -7.87
N PRO A 116 -2.71 5.12 -8.45
CA PRO A 116 -3.72 5.94 -7.77
C PRO A 116 -4.88 5.13 -7.19
N GLY A 117 -5.50 5.63 -6.11
CA GLY A 117 -6.59 4.97 -5.40
C GLY A 117 -7.81 4.54 -6.25
N ARG A 118 -7.95 5.09 -7.45
CA ARG A 118 -9.02 4.73 -8.40
C ARG A 118 -8.60 3.68 -9.44
N PHE A 119 -7.35 3.27 -9.44
CA PHE A 119 -6.86 2.22 -10.33
C PHE A 119 -7.57 0.89 -10.09
N ILE A 120 -7.90 0.19 -11.16
CA ILE A 120 -8.44 -1.17 -11.15
C ILE A 120 -7.68 -1.95 -12.22
N LYS A 121 -7.03 -3.03 -11.84
CA LYS A 121 -6.36 -3.91 -12.79
C LYS A 121 -7.40 -4.66 -13.64
N LYS A 122 -7.22 -4.65 -14.96
CA LYS A 122 -8.05 -5.43 -15.88
C LYS A 122 -7.58 -6.88 -15.95
N ASN A 123 -8.49 -7.79 -16.26
CA ASN A 123 -8.11 -9.15 -16.62
C ASN A 123 -7.27 -9.09 -17.91
N GLY A 124 -6.13 -9.78 -17.92
CA GLY A 124 -5.19 -9.76 -19.04
C GLY A 124 -4.09 -8.70 -18.94
N GLN A 125 -4.13 -7.78 -17.97
CA GLN A 125 -2.97 -6.98 -17.62
C GLN A 125 -2.07 -7.76 -16.67
N ILE A 126 -0.76 -7.65 -16.85
CA ILE A 126 0.26 -8.16 -15.94
C ILE A 126 0.78 -6.98 -15.11
N TYR A 127 0.70 -7.08 -13.78
CA TYR A 127 1.17 -6.06 -12.86
C TYR A 127 2.32 -6.58 -12.01
N LEU A 128 3.51 -6.02 -12.22
CA LEU A 128 4.70 -6.21 -11.39
C LEU A 128 4.86 -5.03 -10.44
N ASN A 129 4.86 -5.28 -9.14
CA ASN A 129 5.27 -4.29 -8.13
C ASN A 129 6.66 -4.68 -7.61
N VAL A 130 7.64 -3.80 -7.85
CA VAL A 130 9.04 -4.03 -7.41
C VAL A 130 9.37 -3.37 -6.08
N TRP A 131 8.43 -2.65 -5.47
CA TRP A 131 8.62 -1.86 -4.25
C TRP A 131 9.86 -0.94 -4.36
N HIS A 132 10.29 -0.35 -3.23
CA HIS A 132 11.35 0.67 -3.25
C HIS A 132 12.41 0.53 -2.15
N GLY A 133 12.55 -0.64 -1.56
CA GLY A 133 13.64 -0.96 -0.63
C GLY A 133 13.26 -1.89 0.50
N THR A 134 14.28 -2.50 1.10
CA THR A 134 14.17 -3.29 2.31
C THR A 134 13.68 -2.40 3.47
N PRO A 135 12.63 -2.74 4.19
CA PRO A 135 12.05 -1.87 5.20
C PRO A 135 12.90 -1.84 6.48
N LEU A 136 13.40 -0.67 6.83
CA LEU A 136 13.97 -0.42 8.16
C LEU A 136 12.88 -0.01 9.16
N LYS A 137 11.93 0.81 8.71
CA LYS A 137 10.84 1.37 9.51
C LYS A 137 9.61 0.49 9.44
N CYS A 138 8.84 0.43 10.53
CA CYS A 138 7.55 -0.27 10.55
C CYS A 138 6.60 0.29 9.50
N MET A 139 5.85 -0.59 8.84
CA MET A 139 4.94 -0.26 7.74
C MET A 139 3.56 -0.88 7.95
N GLY A 140 2.58 -0.40 7.21
CA GLY A 140 1.24 -0.97 7.18
C GLY A 140 0.62 -1.08 8.57
N ARG A 141 0.14 -2.29 8.95
CA ARG A 141 -0.45 -2.51 10.27
C ARG A 141 0.54 -2.42 11.44
N ASP A 142 1.83 -2.59 11.15
CA ASP A 142 2.88 -2.54 12.18
C ASP A 142 3.24 -1.09 12.54
N ASN A 143 2.85 -0.12 11.70
CA ASN A 143 2.94 1.31 11.99
C ASN A 143 1.57 1.85 12.39
N LEU A 144 1.40 2.18 13.67
CA LEU A 144 0.13 2.64 14.22
C LEU A 144 -0.39 3.92 13.55
N GLU A 145 0.51 4.82 13.15
CA GLU A 145 0.14 6.07 12.46
C GLU A 145 -0.35 5.83 11.02
N GLU A 146 0.10 4.76 10.36
CA GLU A 146 -0.27 4.42 8.98
C GLU A 146 -1.44 3.44 8.90
N ARG A 147 -1.72 2.72 9.98
CA ARG A 147 -2.70 1.64 10.05
C ARG A 147 -4.07 2.03 9.49
N TYR A 148 -4.53 3.25 9.73
CA TYR A 148 -5.82 3.73 9.23
C TYR A 148 -5.80 4.04 7.72
N SER A 149 -4.63 4.30 7.13
CA SER A 149 -4.46 4.84 5.77
C SER A 149 -3.80 3.90 4.76
N MET A 150 -3.35 2.71 5.17
CA MET A 150 -2.61 1.77 4.32
C MET A 150 -3.43 1.14 3.17
N GLY A 151 -4.74 1.38 3.09
CA GLY A 151 -5.63 0.70 2.16
C GLY A 151 -5.27 0.83 0.68
N ASN A 152 -4.68 1.95 0.23
CA ASN A 152 -4.23 2.07 -1.16
C ASN A 152 -2.98 1.23 -1.43
N VAL A 153 -2.06 1.14 -0.49
CA VAL A 153 -0.88 0.27 -0.61
C VAL A 153 -1.32 -1.18 -0.65
N MET A 154 -2.07 -1.61 0.35
CA MET A 154 -2.57 -2.98 0.48
C MET A 154 -3.28 -3.47 -0.77
N ARG A 155 -4.25 -2.71 -1.29
CA ARG A 155 -4.99 -3.12 -2.50
C ARG A 155 -4.13 -3.15 -3.77
N ASN A 156 -3.10 -2.29 -3.89
CA ASN A 156 -2.14 -2.34 -5.02
C ASN A 156 -1.32 -3.64 -4.96
N LEU A 157 -0.79 -3.98 -3.78
CA LEU A 157 -0.07 -5.24 -3.59
C LEU A 157 -0.97 -6.44 -3.89
N LEU A 158 -2.21 -6.46 -3.37
CA LEU A 158 -3.16 -7.56 -3.61
C LEU A 158 -3.65 -7.69 -5.06
N MET A 159 -3.56 -6.63 -5.87
CA MET A 159 -3.90 -6.66 -7.29
C MET A 159 -2.72 -7.02 -8.20
N SER A 160 -1.48 -6.96 -7.71
CA SER A 160 -0.33 -7.34 -8.52
C SER A 160 -0.32 -8.83 -8.82
N ASP A 161 0.21 -9.19 -9.98
CA ASP A 161 0.46 -10.59 -10.33
C ASP A 161 1.79 -11.06 -9.76
N TYR A 162 2.74 -10.11 -9.68
CA TYR A 162 4.08 -10.35 -9.17
C TYR A 162 4.49 -9.29 -8.13
N LEU A 163 5.03 -9.76 -7.01
CA LEU A 163 5.70 -8.94 -6.00
C LEU A 163 7.16 -9.36 -5.92
N LEU A 164 8.08 -8.42 -6.15
CA LEU A 164 9.51 -8.66 -6.08
C LEU A 164 10.02 -8.52 -4.64
N PHE A 165 10.73 -9.54 -4.17
CA PHE A 165 11.47 -9.53 -2.92
C PHE A 165 12.94 -9.83 -3.17
N SER A 166 13.83 -8.96 -2.71
CA SER A 166 15.28 -9.11 -2.88
C SER A 166 15.93 -9.85 -1.71
N ASN A 167 15.21 -10.05 -0.62
CA ASN A 167 15.69 -10.77 0.55
C ASN A 167 14.55 -11.27 1.43
N VAL A 168 14.88 -12.25 2.29
CA VAL A 168 13.91 -12.90 3.19
C VAL A 168 13.36 -11.95 4.26
N PHE A 169 14.15 -10.98 4.73
CA PHE A 169 13.68 -10.02 5.73
C PHE A 169 12.60 -9.09 5.14
N MET A 170 12.84 -8.56 3.95
CA MET A 170 11.83 -7.75 3.26
C MET A 170 10.55 -8.53 3.02
N GLU A 171 10.66 -9.77 2.55
CA GLU A 171 9.52 -10.65 2.32
C GLU A 171 8.71 -10.84 3.60
N GLU A 172 9.36 -11.23 4.70
CA GLU A 172 8.72 -11.44 6.01
C GLU A 172 7.95 -10.19 6.47
N LYS A 173 8.62 -9.02 6.44
CA LYS A 173 8.01 -7.77 6.94
C LYS A 173 6.86 -7.29 6.05
N MET A 174 7.03 -7.34 4.73
CA MET A 174 5.96 -6.94 3.80
C MET A 174 4.74 -7.87 3.88
N ARG A 175 4.97 -9.18 3.95
CA ARG A 175 3.90 -10.17 4.09
C ARG A 175 3.11 -9.97 5.37
N GLY A 176 3.79 -9.75 6.49
CA GLY A 176 3.18 -9.47 7.78
C GLY A 176 2.42 -8.14 7.81
N ALA A 177 3.08 -7.04 7.43
CA ALA A 177 2.54 -5.68 7.50
C ALA A 177 1.28 -5.48 6.65
N TYR A 178 1.16 -6.17 5.52
CA TYR A 178 0.03 -6.07 4.61
C TYR A 178 -0.82 -7.35 4.54
N MET A 179 -0.58 -8.32 5.43
CA MET A 179 -1.36 -9.58 5.56
C MET A 179 -1.46 -10.36 4.25
N LEU A 180 -0.35 -10.38 3.47
CA LEU A 180 -0.34 -10.96 2.14
C LEU A 180 -0.50 -12.49 2.17
N ASP A 181 -0.03 -13.16 3.21
CA ASP A 181 -0.06 -14.62 3.33
C ASP A 181 -1.44 -15.24 3.12
N ASN A 182 -2.47 -14.54 3.58
CA ASN A 182 -3.84 -15.06 3.55
C ASN A 182 -4.70 -14.46 2.42
N LEU A 183 -4.28 -13.34 1.82
CA LEU A 183 -5.09 -12.58 0.87
C LEU A 183 -4.52 -12.52 -0.54
N TYR A 184 -3.19 -12.55 -0.68
CA TYR A 184 -2.53 -12.41 -1.97
C TYR A 184 -2.70 -13.67 -2.82
N GLN A 185 -3.02 -13.49 -4.09
CA GLN A 185 -3.28 -14.57 -5.05
C GLN A 185 -2.30 -14.56 -6.24
N GLY A 186 -1.33 -13.64 -6.24
CA GLY A 186 -0.25 -13.59 -7.22
C GLY A 186 0.97 -14.41 -6.78
N GLN A 187 2.10 -14.16 -7.40
CA GLN A 187 3.37 -14.83 -7.11
C GLN A 187 4.38 -13.86 -6.48
N PHE A 188 5.09 -14.33 -5.49
CA PHE A 188 6.31 -13.69 -5.00
C PHE A 188 7.46 -14.07 -5.92
N ILE A 189 8.21 -13.11 -6.42
CA ILE A 189 9.44 -13.31 -7.17
C ILE A 189 10.62 -13.08 -6.21
N HIS A 190 11.50 -14.05 -6.11
CA HIS A 190 12.75 -14.00 -5.36
C HIS A 190 13.90 -13.73 -6.34
N GLU A 191 14.26 -12.46 -6.47
CA GLU A 191 15.32 -12.04 -7.41
C GLU A 191 15.99 -10.76 -6.91
N CYS A 192 17.16 -10.47 -7.43
CA CYS A 192 17.91 -9.25 -7.16
C CYS A 192 17.07 -8.01 -7.38
N TYR A 193 17.23 -7.01 -6.52
CA TYR A 193 16.70 -5.68 -6.83
C TYR A 193 17.38 -5.11 -8.07
N PRO A 194 16.60 -4.67 -9.08
CA PRO A 194 17.15 -4.14 -10.33
C PRO A 194 18.23 -3.07 -10.10
N ARG A 195 18.04 -2.17 -9.15
CA ARG A 195 18.99 -1.12 -8.82
C ARG A 195 20.29 -1.62 -8.16
N ASN A 196 20.25 -2.78 -7.48
CA ASN A 196 21.38 -3.32 -6.74
C ASN A 196 22.33 -4.13 -7.62
N GLU A 197 21.89 -4.60 -8.78
CA GLU A 197 22.72 -5.36 -9.71
C GLU A 197 24.03 -4.64 -10.05
N ILE A 198 24.01 -3.30 -10.06
CA ILE A 198 25.21 -2.50 -10.36
C ILE A 198 26.37 -2.77 -9.39
N PHE A 199 26.09 -3.14 -8.13
CA PHE A 199 27.11 -3.43 -7.13
C PHE A 199 27.92 -4.70 -7.41
N PHE A 200 27.40 -5.59 -8.26
CA PHE A 200 28.09 -6.78 -8.74
C PHE A 200 28.94 -6.52 -10.00
N HIS A 201 28.99 -5.27 -10.44
CA HIS A 201 29.78 -4.78 -11.56
C HIS A 201 30.73 -3.65 -11.10
N PRO A 202 31.74 -3.94 -10.28
CA PRO A 202 32.66 -2.92 -9.75
C PRO A 202 33.44 -2.18 -10.84
N ASP A 203 33.71 -2.84 -11.97
CA ASP A 203 34.33 -2.27 -13.16
C ASP A 203 33.60 -1.01 -13.67
N LYS A 204 32.27 -0.99 -13.61
CA LYS A 204 31.45 0.17 -13.99
C LYS A 204 31.63 1.32 -13.00
N GLY A 205 31.77 1.02 -11.71
CA GLY A 205 32.06 2.01 -10.67
C GLY A 205 33.44 2.65 -10.88
N GLU A 206 34.48 1.83 -11.12
CA GLU A 206 35.84 2.30 -11.41
C GLU A 206 35.89 3.15 -12.70
N ALA A 207 35.20 2.74 -13.75
CA ALA A 207 35.10 3.53 -14.98
C ALA A 207 34.45 4.89 -14.73
N LEU A 208 33.40 4.96 -13.92
CA LEU A 208 32.74 6.21 -13.56
C LEU A 208 33.65 7.09 -12.70
N LYS A 209 34.35 6.51 -11.72
CA LYS A 209 35.31 7.18 -10.86
C LYS A 209 36.43 7.85 -11.67
N LYS A 210 36.96 7.13 -12.66
CA LYS A 210 37.94 7.65 -13.61
C LYS A 210 37.38 8.79 -14.46
N LYS A 211 36.14 8.65 -14.95
CA LYS A 211 35.46 9.68 -15.75
C LYS A 211 35.29 11.00 -14.99
N PHE A 212 35.08 10.95 -13.66
CA PHE A 212 35.00 12.13 -12.81
C PHE A 212 36.37 12.70 -12.42
N GLY A 213 37.47 12.06 -12.78
CA GLY A 213 38.80 12.48 -12.39
C GLY A 213 39.17 12.12 -10.95
N PHE A 214 38.44 11.23 -10.30
CA PHE A 214 38.63 10.82 -8.90
C PHE A 214 39.50 9.57 -8.76
N GLY A 215 40.25 9.15 -9.79
CA GLY A 215 40.90 7.84 -9.89
C GLY A 215 41.67 7.38 -8.66
N ASN A 216 42.45 8.26 -8.04
CA ASN A 216 43.29 7.94 -6.86
C ASN A 216 42.68 8.40 -5.54
N MET A 217 41.50 8.99 -5.54
CA MET A 217 40.85 9.49 -4.34
C MET A 217 40.02 8.40 -3.66
N GLN A 218 39.96 8.41 -2.35
CA GLN A 218 38.96 7.68 -1.58
C GLN A 218 37.66 8.49 -1.60
N VAL A 219 36.68 8.04 -2.39
CA VAL A 219 35.39 8.73 -2.53
C VAL A 219 34.37 8.16 -1.57
N SER A 220 33.89 8.99 -0.68
CA SER A 220 32.80 8.64 0.26
C SER A 220 31.54 9.38 -0.11
N VAL A 221 30.37 8.84 0.26
CA VAL A 221 29.09 9.55 0.09
C VAL A 221 28.36 9.67 1.42
N TYR A 222 27.85 10.87 1.70
CA TYR A 222 27.00 11.13 2.86
C TYR A 222 25.55 11.30 2.41
N MET A 223 24.68 10.40 2.90
CA MET A 223 23.25 10.36 2.57
C MET A 223 22.41 10.33 3.87
N PRO A 224 22.23 11.50 4.52
CA PRO A 224 21.42 11.56 5.73
C PRO A 224 19.93 11.44 5.46
N THR A 225 19.20 10.89 6.44
CA THR A 225 17.73 10.91 6.45
C THR A 225 17.23 12.31 6.82
N PHE A 226 16.18 12.76 6.14
CA PHE A 226 15.53 14.02 6.48
C PHE A 226 14.93 13.99 7.89
N ARG A 227 15.19 15.07 8.67
CA ARG A 227 14.59 15.34 9.98
C ARG A 227 13.44 16.34 9.80
N GLY A 228 12.25 15.99 10.25
CA GLY A 228 11.06 16.83 10.20
C GLY A 228 9.82 16.12 9.63
N LYS A 229 8.63 16.67 9.89
CA LYS A 229 7.39 16.28 9.19
C LYS A 229 7.41 16.90 7.80
N ALA A 230 6.88 16.20 6.80
CA ALA A 230 6.90 16.64 5.40
C ALA A 230 6.28 18.03 5.15
N ASP A 231 5.46 18.52 6.09
CA ASP A 231 4.74 19.80 6.03
C ASP A 231 5.27 20.85 7.04
N ALA A 232 6.28 20.53 7.86
CA ALA A 232 6.85 21.42 8.86
C ALA A 232 8.29 21.76 8.52
N VAL A 233 8.51 22.95 8.03
CA VAL A 233 9.83 23.54 7.73
C VAL A 233 10.43 24.08 9.03
N ASP A 234 10.90 23.20 9.92
CA ASP A 234 11.90 23.56 10.93
C ASP A 234 13.30 23.39 10.32
N SER A 235 13.48 24.04 9.16
CA SER A 235 14.62 23.74 8.32
C SER A 235 15.88 24.53 8.67
N LYS A 236 15.79 25.63 9.41
CA LYS A 236 16.95 26.51 9.63
C LYS A 236 17.93 25.91 10.64
N ASP A 237 17.43 25.34 11.74
CA ASP A 237 18.31 24.78 12.77
C ASP A 237 18.94 23.46 12.30
N SER A 238 18.16 22.60 11.64
CA SER A 238 18.69 21.35 11.06
C SER A 238 19.70 21.60 9.93
N VAL A 239 19.51 22.64 9.12
CA VAL A 239 20.48 23.06 8.08
C VAL A 239 21.75 23.58 8.72
N LYS A 240 21.67 24.42 9.77
CA LYS A 240 22.82 24.95 10.49
C LYS A 240 23.64 23.88 11.20
N GLU A 241 22.94 22.92 11.82
CA GLU A 241 23.57 21.78 12.45
C GLU A 241 24.32 20.91 11.42
N MET A 242 23.67 20.59 10.31
CA MET A 242 24.28 19.85 9.19
C MET A 242 25.50 20.58 8.63
N GLN A 243 25.41 21.91 8.47
CA GLN A 243 26.55 22.75 8.03
C GLN A 243 27.73 22.61 9.00
N GLY A 244 27.45 22.62 10.32
CA GLY A 244 28.47 22.43 11.34
C GLY A 244 29.16 21.08 11.26
N TYR A 245 28.41 20.01 10.96
CA TYR A 245 28.99 18.67 10.75
C TYR A 245 29.89 18.62 9.51
N LEU A 246 29.48 19.25 8.42
CA LEU A 246 30.29 19.33 7.19
C LEU A 246 31.55 20.17 7.40
N ASP A 247 31.48 21.29 8.15
CA ASP A 247 32.64 22.08 8.51
C ASP A 247 33.71 21.30 9.28
N VAL A 248 33.29 20.40 10.16
CA VAL A 248 34.20 19.51 10.91
C VAL A 248 34.76 18.42 10.00
N LEU A 249 33.92 17.80 9.18
CA LEU A 249 34.36 16.76 8.24
C LEU A 249 35.40 17.27 7.27
N ASP A 250 35.16 18.44 6.63
CA ASP A 250 36.10 19.02 5.65
C ASP A 250 37.50 19.25 6.26
N ARG A 251 37.56 19.68 7.53
CA ARG A 251 38.84 19.88 8.24
C ARG A 251 39.54 18.60 8.68
N CYS A 252 38.83 17.50 8.77
CA CYS A 252 39.34 16.21 9.26
C CYS A 252 39.68 15.22 8.15
N LEU A 253 39.19 15.45 6.92
CA LEU A 253 39.48 14.63 5.77
C LEU A 253 40.92 14.87 5.26
N ASP A 254 41.56 13.83 4.74
CA ASP A 254 42.90 13.90 4.16
C ASP A 254 42.83 14.37 2.68
N GLU A 255 43.96 14.82 2.13
CA GLU A 255 44.06 15.35 0.76
C GLU A 255 43.58 14.39 -0.33
N ASN A 256 43.67 13.06 -0.09
CA ASN A 256 43.21 12.02 -1.01
C ASN A 256 41.77 11.56 -0.75
N GLN A 257 41.04 12.22 0.16
CA GLN A 257 39.65 11.88 0.49
C GLN A 257 38.68 12.90 -0.09
N LEU A 258 37.58 12.40 -0.67
CA LEU A 258 36.49 13.23 -1.20
C LEU A 258 35.16 12.74 -0.61
N LEU A 259 34.35 13.67 -0.11
CA LEU A 259 33.01 13.42 0.39
C LEU A 259 31.95 14.01 -0.55
N LEU A 260 31.15 13.17 -1.16
CA LEU A 260 29.99 13.57 -1.93
C LEU A 260 28.77 13.67 -0.99
N VAL A 261 28.05 14.80 -1.03
CA VAL A 261 26.87 15.01 -0.16
C VAL A 261 25.60 14.94 -0.99
N LYS A 262 24.76 13.97 -0.71
CA LYS A 262 23.43 13.81 -1.31
C LYS A 262 22.34 14.11 -0.28
N LEU A 263 21.79 15.31 -0.35
CA LEU A 263 20.73 15.76 0.54
C LEU A 263 19.35 15.43 -0.01
N HIS A 264 18.40 15.31 0.90
CA HIS A 264 17.00 15.24 0.50
C HIS A 264 16.58 16.56 -0.17
N PRO A 265 15.77 16.56 -1.25
CA PRO A 265 15.38 17.78 -1.96
C PRO A 265 14.82 18.91 -1.09
N PHE A 266 14.23 18.57 0.06
CA PHE A 266 13.71 19.58 1.00
C PHE A 266 14.79 20.35 1.78
N VAL A 267 16.00 19.84 1.86
CA VAL A 267 17.12 20.46 2.60
C VAL A 267 18.15 21.10 1.65
N GLY A 268 18.25 20.58 0.42
CA GLY A 268 19.32 20.90 -0.51
C GLY A 268 19.48 22.37 -0.91
N ASN A 269 18.44 23.18 -0.75
CA ASN A 269 18.48 24.60 -1.11
C ASN A 269 19.04 25.52 0.01
N GLY A 270 19.31 24.98 1.20
CA GLY A 270 19.77 25.74 2.35
C GLY A 270 21.23 25.54 2.73
N LEU A 271 21.89 24.49 2.23
CA LEU A 271 23.29 24.19 2.55
C LEU A 271 24.23 24.87 1.53
N ASN A 272 25.23 25.54 2.06
CA ASN A 272 26.32 26.11 1.25
C ASN A 272 27.50 25.14 1.21
N LEU A 273 27.79 24.60 0.05
CA LEU A 273 28.95 23.72 -0.18
C LEU A 273 30.11 24.44 -0.88
N PHE A 274 30.01 25.75 -1.04
CA PHE A 274 31.08 26.55 -1.65
C PHE A 274 32.24 26.77 -0.66
N GLY A 275 33.45 26.54 -1.12
CA GLY A 275 34.66 26.80 -0.34
C GLY A 275 35.19 25.58 0.44
N TYR A 276 34.52 24.46 0.47
CA TYR A 276 35.07 23.22 0.99
C TYR A 276 36.18 22.67 0.09
N GLN A 277 37.19 22.04 0.70
CA GLN A 277 38.33 21.44 -0.01
C GLN A 277 38.05 20.00 -0.36
N HIS A 278 37.37 19.26 0.51
CA HIS A 278 37.14 17.82 0.41
C HIS A 278 35.66 17.44 0.22
N ILE A 279 34.75 18.42 0.21
CA ILE A 279 33.32 18.15 0.11
C ILE A 279 32.74 18.71 -1.19
N GLN A 280 32.00 17.87 -1.91
CA GLN A 280 31.33 18.25 -3.15
C GLN A 280 29.87 17.79 -3.14
N LYS A 281 29.05 18.50 -3.94
CA LYS A 281 27.68 18.08 -4.19
C LYS A 281 27.65 16.76 -4.96
N PHE A 282 26.69 15.91 -4.60
CA PHE A 282 26.43 14.66 -5.34
C PHE A 282 26.18 14.97 -6.83
N PRO A 283 26.78 14.23 -7.78
CA PRO A 283 26.67 14.49 -9.22
C PRO A 283 25.22 14.50 -9.70
N GLU A 284 24.81 15.59 -10.34
CA GLU A 284 23.48 15.71 -10.95
C GLU A 284 23.43 15.00 -12.31
N GLY A 285 22.24 14.50 -12.69
CA GLY A 285 22.00 13.84 -13.97
C GLY A 285 22.41 12.36 -14.01
N TYR A 286 23.18 11.89 -13.04
CA TYR A 286 23.56 10.48 -12.91
C TYR A 286 22.58 9.69 -12.04
N ASP A 287 22.49 8.38 -12.31
CA ASP A 287 21.74 7.50 -11.43
C ASP A 287 22.42 7.36 -10.06
N THR A 288 21.61 7.37 -9.01
CA THR A 288 22.12 7.30 -7.63
C THR A 288 22.97 6.05 -7.39
N TYR A 289 22.55 4.91 -7.91
CA TYR A 289 23.21 3.63 -7.66
C TYR A 289 24.50 3.48 -8.46
N GLU A 290 24.62 4.12 -9.64
CA GLU A 290 25.88 4.19 -10.37
C GLU A 290 26.93 5.00 -9.60
N VAL A 291 26.51 6.15 -9.03
CA VAL A 291 27.41 6.96 -8.18
C VAL A 291 27.74 6.23 -6.89
N LEU A 292 26.80 5.54 -6.27
CA LEU A 292 27.07 4.70 -5.10
C LEU A 292 28.07 3.59 -5.40
N ASN A 293 27.97 2.95 -6.58
CA ASN A 293 28.92 1.92 -7.00
C ASN A 293 30.35 2.47 -7.20
N MET A 294 30.47 3.75 -7.55
CA MET A 294 31.75 4.46 -7.64
C MET A 294 32.39 4.73 -6.28
N CYS A 295 31.57 4.94 -5.23
CA CYS A 295 32.03 5.32 -3.91
C CYS A 295 32.69 4.17 -3.17
N ASP A 296 33.70 4.46 -2.33
CA ASP A 296 34.41 3.51 -1.48
C ASP A 296 33.77 3.35 -0.09
N ALA A 297 32.96 4.34 0.32
CA ALA A 297 32.24 4.31 1.60
C ALA A 297 30.88 5.02 1.52
N LEU A 298 29.92 4.50 2.29
CA LEU A 298 28.63 5.14 2.56
C LEU A 298 28.58 5.60 4.02
N ILE A 299 28.27 6.88 4.22
CA ILE A 299 27.91 7.45 5.51
C ILE A 299 26.40 7.72 5.47
N THR A 300 25.66 7.12 6.37
CA THR A 300 24.21 7.29 6.46
C THR A 300 23.72 7.12 7.89
N ASP A 301 22.41 7.17 8.10
CA ASP A 301 21.81 7.03 9.42
C ASP A 301 20.65 6.01 9.38
N TYR A 302 19.38 6.46 9.38
CA TYR A 302 18.18 5.61 9.41
C TYR A 302 17.62 5.36 8.01
N SER A 303 18.50 5.11 7.06
CA SER A 303 18.14 4.92 5.64
C SER A 303 18.33 3.47 5.20
N SER A 304 17.33 2.96 4.49
CA SER A 304 17.39 1.60 3.89
C SER A 304 18.47 1.44 2.82
N VAL A 305 19.08 2.54 2.36
CA VAL A 305 20.20 2.49 1.39
C VAL A 305 21.40 1.68 1.91
N MET A 306 21.56 1.55 3.24
CA MET A 306 22.61 0.71 3.82
C MET A 306 22.47 -0.77 3.44
N TYR A 307 21.25 -1.29 3.34
CA TYR A 307 21.02 -2.68 2.89
C TYR A 307 21.44 -2.86 1.42
N ASP A 308 21.09 -1.89 0.59
CA ASP A 308 21.45 -1.89 -0.82
C ASP A 308 22.97 -1.81 -1.00
N PHE A 309 23.61 -0.84 -0.35
CA PHE A 309 25.05 -0.60 -0.46
C PHE A 309 25.90 -1.74 0.13
N ALA A 310 25.36 -2.48 1.12
CA ALA A 310 26.03 -3.64 1.69
C ALA A 310 26.39 -4.72 0.63
N ASN A 311 25.64 -4.78 -0.48
CA ASN A 311 25.93 -5.69 -1.59
C ASN A 311 27.25 -5.36 -2.31
N SER A 312 27.77 -4.14 -2.16
CA SER A 312 29.08 -3.75 -2.70
C SER A 312 30.26 -4.31 -1.92
N GLY A 313 30.05 -4.80 -0.68
CA GLY A 313 31.11 -5.18 0.25
C GLY A 313 31.97 -4.02 0.75
N LYS A 314 31.61 -2.78 0.44
CA LYS A 314 32.36 -1.57 0.79
C LYS A 314 31.96 -1.05 2.17
N LYS A 315 32.69 -0.05 2.68
CA LYS A 315 32.53 0.49 4.02
C LYS A 315 31.19 1.19 4.21
N ILE A 316 30.50 0.89 5.32
CA ILE A 316 29.29 1.60 5.77
C ILE A 316 29.56 2.15 7.17
N ILE A 317 29.24 3.42 7.39
CA ILE A 317 29.32 4.10 8.68
C ILE A 317 27.93 4.65 9.02
N LEU A 318 27.40 4.27 10.18
CA LEU A 318 26.14 4.79 10.69
C LEU A 318 26.42 6.04 11.54
N PHE A 319 26.19 7.21 10.96
CA PHE A 319 26.31 8.48 11.65
C PHE A 319 24.96 8.86 12.25
N ALA A 320 24.67 8.35 13.44
CA ALA A 320 23.36 8.43 14.10
C ALA A 320 23.46 9.25 15.41
N TYR A 321 23.73 10.55 15.29
CA TYR A 321 23.93 11.47 16.41
C TYR A 321 22.70 11.66 17.32
N ASP A 322 21.50 11.40 16.80
CA ASP A 322 20.20 11.56 17.47
C ASP A 322 19.45 10.22 17.66
N ILE A 323 20.17 9.11 17.82
CA ILE A 323 19.58 7.77 17.82
C ILE A 323 18.54 7.55 18.92
N GLU A 324 18.72 8.17 20.08
CA GLU A 324 17.80 8.01 21.21
C GLU A 324 16.43 8.67 20.91
N ASP A 325 16.45 9.85 20.32
CA ASP A 325 15.25 10.60 19.97
C ASP A 325 14.54 9.96 18.77
N TYR A 326 15.29 9.48 17.79
CA TYR A 326 14.75 8.91 16.58
C TYR A 326 14.08 7.55 16.80
N ALA A 327 14.68 6.69 17.62
CA ALA A 327 14.15 5.36 17.92
C ALA A 327 12.77 5.43 18.63
N GLY A 328 12.55 6.46 19.45
CA GLY A 328 11.27 6.70 20.14
C GLY A 328 10.14 7.19 19.25
N SER A 329 10.43 7.77 18.07
CA SER A 329 9.43 8.51 17.30
C SER A 329 8.76 7.74 16.15
N ARG A 330 9.37 6.69 15.57
CA ARG A 330 8.90 6.11 14.30
C ARG A 330 8.84 4.59 14.23
N GLY A 331 9.11 3.86 15.28
CA GLY A 331 9.16 2.39 15.26
C GLY A 331 10.08 1.83 14.15
N MET A 332 11.03 1.02 14.52
CA MET A 332 11.89 0.29 13.58
C MET A 332 11.67 -1.20 13.76
N TYR A 333 11.82 -1.98 12.68
CA TYR A 333 11.72 -3.43 12.77
C TYR A 333 12.89 -4.04 13.56
N GLU A 334 14.04 -3.39 13.49
CA GLU A 334 15.24 -3.80 14.21
C GLU A 334 16.05 -2.61 14.71
N ASP A 335 16.82 -2.84 15.75
CA ASP A 335 17.72 -1.85 16.30
C ASP A 335 19.02 -1.80 15.47
N ILE A 336 19.28 -0.68 14.82
CA ILE A 336 20.48 -0.50 13.99
C ILE A 336 21.80 -0.61 14.79
N ARG A 337 21.75 -0.50 16.14
CA ARG A 337 22.91 -0.72 17.01
C ARG A 337 23.40 -2.16 16.99
N THR A 338 22.55 -3.10 16.56
CA THR A 338 22.90 -4.52 16.43
C THR A 338 23.53 -4.87 15.08
N TYR A 339 23.62 -3.90 14.16
CA TYR A 339 24.18 -4.14 12.83
C TYR A 339 25.71 -4.19 12.84
N PRO A 340 26.33 -4.90 11.89
CA PRO A 340 27.80 -5.07 11.85
C PRO A 340 28.54 -3.80 11.40
N PHE A 341 27.85 -2.68 11.30
CA PHE A 341 28.41 -1.39 10.87
C PHE A 341 28.79 -0.54 12.08
N PRO A 342 29.94 0.17 12.04
CA PRO A 342 30.28 1.09 13.10
C PRO A 342 29.24 2.21 13.18
N LEU A 343 28.72 2.44 14.40
CA LEU A 343 27.79 3.50 14.71
C LEU A 343 28.52 4.57 15.52
N VAL A 344 28.50 5.80 15.04
CA VAL A 344 29.17 6.96 15.62
C VAL A 344 28.23 8.15 15.75
N ARG A 345 28.60 9.09 16.65
CA ARG A 345 27.77 10.26 16.99
C ARG A 345 28.43 11.59 16.64
N THR A 346 29.68 11.59 16.27
CA THR A 346 30.42 12.81 15.94
C THR A 346 31.06 12.77 14.56
N PRO A 347 31.19 13.92 13.87
CA PRO A 347 31.88 13.98 12.57
C PRO A 347 33.35 13.57 12.62
N LYS A 348 34.03 13.79 13.76
CA LYS A 348 35.44 13.37 13.94
C LYS A 348 35.58 11.86 13.89
N GLU A 349 34.70 11.14 14.62
CA GLU A 349 34.67 9.66 14.59
C GLU A 349 34.40 9.15 13.16
N VAL A 350 33.54 9.81 12.39
CA VAL A 350 33.32 9.48 10.97
C VAL A 350 34.63 9.58 10.18
N ALA A 351 35.35 10.71 10.30
CA ALA A 351 36.62 10.94 9.59
C ALA A 351 37.70 9.92 9.99
N GLU A 352 37.79 9.57 11.27
CA GLU A 352 38.70 8.52 11.75
C GLU A 352 38.37 7.14 11.15
N LEU A 353 37.10 6.77 11.14
CA LEU A 353 36.66 5.50 10.57
C LEU A 353 36.88 5.41 9.06
N LEU A 354 36.85 6.50 8.32
CA LEU A 354 37.16 6.51 6.89
C LEU A 354 38.60 6.08 6.62
N LYS A 355 39.53 6.30 7.55
CA LYS A 355 40.95 5.93 7.45
C LYS A 355 41.23 4.45 7.82
N THR A 356 40.29 3.79 8.47
CA THR A 356 40.45 2.38 8.85
C THR A 356 40.21 1.43 7.66
N PRO A 357 40.72 0.19 7.67
CA PRO A 357 40.38 -0.80 6.65
C PRO A 357 38.89 -1.15 6.65
N VAL A 358 38.40 -1.66 5.51
CA VAL A 358 37.04 -2.21 5.42
C VAL A 358 36.99 -3.52 6.20
N LYS A 359 36.01 -3.64 7.10
CA LYS A 359 35.74 -4.91 7.78
C LYS A 359 34.85 -5.75 6.86
N GLU A 360 35.20 -7.03 6.72
CA GLU A 360 34.37 -7.95 5.96
C GLU A 360 32.94 -8.00 6.51
N LEU A 361 31.96 -7.99 5.60
CA LEU A 361 30.56 -8.02 6.00
C LEU A 361 30.20 -9.39 6.60
N ASP A 362 29.52 -9.36 7.75
CA ASP A 362 29.01 -10.54 8.42
C ASP A 362 28.13 -11.38 7.47
N GLU A 363 28.43 -12.68 7.37
CA GLU A 363 27.69 -13.62 6.55
C GLU A 363 26.21 -13.71 6.98
N ALA A 364 25.91 -13.64 8.27
CA ALA A 364 24.54 -13.64 8.79
C ALA A 364 23.76 -12.41 8.29
N PHE A 365 24.40 -11.24 8.24
CA PHE A 365 23.81 -10.03 7.68
C PHE A 365 23.53 -10.20 6.18
N ARG A 366 24.48 -10.69 5.42
CA ARG A 366 24.33 -10.93 3.97
C ARG A 366 23.23 -11.94 3.70
N LYS A 367 23.19 -13.03 4.43
CA LYS A 367 22.15 -14.06 4.30
C LYS A 367 20.75 -13.54 4.59
N LYS A 368 20.61 -12.55 5.47
CA LYS A 368 19.32 -11.98 5.86
C LYS A 368 18.85 -10.86 4.91
N TYR A 369 19.74 -9.94 4.54
CA TYR A 369 19.40 -8.72 3.81
C TYR A 369 19.85 -8.68 2.35
N GLY A 370 20.62 -9.67 1.91
CA GLY A 370 21.10 -9.83 0.54
C GLY A 370 20.82 -11.21 -0.04
N THR A 371 19.80 -11.92 0.46
CA THR A 371 19.52 -13.34 0.18
C THR A 371 19.46 -13.66 -1.31
N TYR A 372 18.82 -12.81 -2.11
CA TYR A 372 18.57 -13.05 -3.54
C TYR A 372 19.36 -12.09 -4.44
N GLU A 373 20.27 -11.31 -3.87
CA GLU A 373 21.05 -10.32 -4.62
C GLU A 373 22.12 -10.98 -5.48
N GLN A 374 22.19 -10.61 -6.76
CA GLN A 374 23.11 -11.15 -7.75
C GLN A 374 23.33 -10.22 -8.96
N GLY A 375 24.30 -10.55 -9.83
CA GLY A 375 24.73 -9.68 -10.93
C GLY A 375 23.98 -9.84 -12.26
N SER A 376 22.85 -10.58 -12.30
CA SER A 376 22.09 -10.83 -13.54
C SER A 376 20.56 -10.80 -13.36
N GLY A 377 20.10 -10.26 -12.24
CA GLY A 377 18.70 -10.35 -11.85
C GLY A 377 17.73 -9.51 -12.68
N ILE A 378 18.18 -8.36 -13.22
CA ILE A 378 17.31 -7.49 -14.04
C ILE A 378 16.84 -8.21 -15.30
N ARG A 379 17.76 -8.87 -16.00
CA ARG A 379 17.43 -9.63 -17.19
C ARG A 379 16.47 -10.77 -16.87
N ASN A 380 16.77 -11.56 -15.85
CA ASN A 380 15.90 -12.64 -15.41
C ASN A 380 14.49 -12.16 -15.12
N LEU A 381 14.36 -11.05 -14.37
CA LEU A 381 13.06 -10.45 -14.01
C LEU A 381 12.29 -10.01 -15.26
N CYS A 382 12.94 -9.27 -16.17
CA CYS A 382 12.27 -8.76 -17.37
C CYS A 382 11.89 -9.90 -18.34
N HIS A 383 12.75 -10.90 -18.53
CA HIS A 383 12.44 -12.08 -19.34
C HIS A 383 11.28 -12.87 -18.72
N HIS A 384 11.30 -13.10 -17.41
CA HIS A 384 10.23 -13.82 -16.71
C HIS A 384 8.89 -13.13 -16.85
N VAL A 385 8.82 -11.83 -16.57
CA VAL A 385 7.55 -11.10 -16.51
C VAL A 385 7.03 -10.70 -17.89
N ILE A 386 7.91 -10.28 -18.81
CA ILE A 386 7.52 -9.68 -20.09
C ILE A 386 7.56 -10.70 -21.24
N LEU A 387 8.61 -11.53 -21.28
CA LEU A 387 8.75 -12.53 -22.34
C LEU A 387 8.12 -13.88 -21.97
N GLY A 388 7.74 -14.07 -20.70
CA GLY A 388 7.09 -15.30 -20.23
C GLY A 388 8.07 -16.47 -20.04
N GLU A 389 9.37 -16.20 -19.93
CA GLU A 389 10.40 -17.20 -19.67
C GLU A 389 10.46 -17.52 -18.17
N ASN A 390 10.55 -18.78 -17.80
CA ASN A 390 10.59 -19.17 -16.38
C ASN A 390 12.01 -19.09 -15.81
N LEU A 391 12.53 -17.87 -15.62
CA LEU A 391 13.90 -17.64 -15.16
C LEU A 391 14.01 -17.28 -13.67
N CYS A 392 12.94 -16.77 -13.06
CA CYS A 392 12.95 -16.39 -11.66
C CYS A 392 12.40 -17.50 -10.76
N HIS A 393 12.94 -17.60 -9.56
CA HIS A 393 12.30 -18.40 -8.53
C HIS A 393 11.02 -17.71 -8.05
N THR A 394 9.89 -18.42 -8.09
CA THR A 394 8.60 -17.90 -7.67
C THR A 394 7.97 -18.75 -6.59
N ALA A 395 7.18 -18.11 -5.71
CA ALA A 395 6.42 -18.76 -4.67
C ALA A 395 5.02 -18.17 -4.56
N PHE A 396 4.05 -18.98 -4.16
CA PHE A 396 2.72 -18.51 -3.78
C PHE A 396 2.65 -18.27 -2.27
N ALA A 397 1.73 -17.41 -1.86
CA ALA A 397 1.42 -17.25 -0.45
C ALA A 397 0.88 -18.56 0.12
N SER A 398 1.51 -19.08 1.16
CA SER A 398 1.14 -20.38 1.76
C SER A 398 -0.10 -20.28 2.67
N GLY A 399 -0.36 -19.08 3.23
CA GLY A 399 -1.41 -18.88 4.20
C GLY A 399 -1.25 -19.71 5.48
N ASN A 400 -2.17 -19.56 6.40
CA ASN A 400 -2.21 -20.33 7.65
C ASN A 400 -3.32 -21.39 7.66
N GLN A 401 -3.84 -21.77 6.50
CA GLN A 401 -4.93 -22.76 6.32
C GLN A 401 -6.29 -22.37 6.93
N LYS A 402 -6.37 -21.21 7.61
CA LYS A 402 -7.63 -20.70 8.16
C LYS A 402 -8.47 -20.05 7.05
N LYS A 403 -9.78 -20.12 7.18
CA LYS A 403 -10.70 -19.47 6.24
C LYS A 403 -10.79 -17.97 6.54
N ASN A 404 -10.76 -17.12 5.51
CA ASN A 404 -10.83 -15.69 5.67
C ASN A 404 -12.28 -15.20 5.75
N VAL A 405 -12.56 -14.32 6.70
CA VAL A 405 -13.86 -13.65 6.86
C VAL A 405 -13.63 -12.13 6.85
N LEU A 406 -14.33 -11.43 5.98
CA LEU A 406 -14.29 -9.97 5.91
C LEU A 406 -15.45 -9.37 6.69
N ILE A 407 -15.17 -8.45 7.61
CA ILE A 407 -16.20 -7.77 8.42
C ILE A 407 -16.10 -6.27 8.24
N TYR A 408 -17.13 -5.65 7.69
CA TYR A 408 -17.24 -4.20 7.67
C TYR A 408 -17.83 -3.71 9.00
N ALA A 409 -16.99 -3.09 9.84
CA ALA A 409 -17.35 -2.71 11.21
C ALA A 409 -17.87 -1.27 11.35
N GLY A 410 -17.66 -0.42 10.31
CA GLY A 410 -18.02 1.00 10.37
C GLY A 410 -16.86 1.90 10.77
N ASP A 411 -17.13 3.00 11.49
CA ASP A 411 -16.15 4.07 11.77
C ASP A 411 -15.71 4.14 13.26
N PHE A 412 -16.00 3.12 14.03
CA PHE A 412 -15.61 2.97 15.44
C PHE A 412 -15.97 4.17 16.33
N GLN A 413 -17.12 4.81 16.10
CA GLN A 413 -17.63 5.82 17.01
C GLN A 413 -17.97 5.19 18.37
N GLN A 414 -17.91 5.97 19.44
CA GLN A 414 -18.32 5.54 20.78
C GLN A 414 -19.85 5.40 20.83
N ASN A 415 -20.35 4.25 20.40
CA ASN A 415 -21.77 3.92 20.37
C ASN A 415 -22.01 2.42 20.60
N GLY A 416 -23.29 2.03 20.72
CA GLY A 416 -23.69 0.65 20.96
C GLY A 416 -23.27 -0.33 19.87
N ILE A 417 -23.18 0.10 18.60
CA ILE A 417 -22.76 -0.76 17.48
C ILE A 417 -21.28 -1.13 17.63
N THR A 418 -20.42 -0.15 17.91
CA THR A 418 -18.99 -0.39 18.15
C THR A 418 -18.79 -1.29 19.37
N THR A 419 -19.50 -1.04 20.48
CA THR A 419 -19.43 -1.90 21.67
C THR A 419 -19.87 -3.34 21.36
N SER A 420 -20.95 -3.50 20.61
CA SER A 420 -21.44 -4.81 20.17
C SER A 420 -20.40 -5.53 19.27
N PHE A 421 -19.76 -4.79 18.35
CA PHE A 421 -18.71 -5.33 17.50
C PHE A 421 -17.50 -5.80 18.32
N LEU A 422 -17.02 -5.01 19.26
CA LEU A 422 -15.87 -5.37 20.09
C LEU A 422 -16.16 -6.59 20.98
N ASN A 423 -17.38 -6.73 21.46
CA ASN A 423 -17.82 -7.93 22.19
C ASN A 423 -17.89 -9.15 21.26
N LEU A 424 -18.43 -8.99 20.05
CA LEU A 424 -18.43 -10.07 19.05
C LEU A 424 -17.00 -10.57 18.78
N MET A 425 -16.03 -9.65 18.62
CA MET A 425 -14.63 -10.01 18.33
C MET A 425 -14.00 -10.92 19.40
N LYS A 426 -14.45 -10.84 20.66
CA LYS A 426 -13.96 -11.71 21.74
C LYS A 426 -14.47 -13.14 21.63
N GLU A 427 -15.64 -13.33 21.01
CA GLU A 427 -16.33 -14.61 20.91
C GLU A 427 -16.04 -15.34 19.58
N LEU A 428 -15.32 -14.68 18.64
CA LEU A 428 -15.02 -15.26 17.34
C LEU A 428 -14.01 -16.39 17.44
N ASP A 429 -14.21 -17.46 16.66
CA ASP A 429 -13.31 -18.61 16.60
C ASP A 429 -12.04 -18.27 15.80
N GLN A 430 -11.01 -17.81 16.52
CA GLN A 430 -9.70 -17.46 15.95
C GLN A 430 -8.89 -18.69 15.50
N GLU A 431 -9.28 -19.91 15.89
CA GLU A 431 -8.57 -21.12 15.49
C GLU A 431 -8.88 -21.54 14.05
N LYS A 432 -10.13 -21.31 13.61
CA LYS A 432 -10.59 -21.70 12.27
C LYS A 432 -10.57 -20.60 11.24
N TYR A 433 -10.58 -19.34 11.67
CA TYR A 433 -10.82 -18.21 10.78
C TYR A 433 -9.86 -17.05 11.02
N ASN A 434 -9.49 -16.41 9.92
CA ASN A 434 -8.86 -15.10 9.91
C ASN A 434 -9.95 -14.04 9.73
N TYR A 435 -10.07 -13.10 10.63
CA TYR A 435 -11.03 -12.00 10.54
C TYR A 435 -10.33 -10.73 10.06
N PHE A 436 -10.79 -10.19 8.93
CA PHE A 436 -10.30 -8.94 8.35
C PHE A 436 -11.32 -7.84 8.64
N ILE A 437 -10.92 -6.87 9.44
CA ILE A 437 -11.79 -5.79 9.91
C ILE A 437 -11.69 -4.62 8.95
N SER A 438 -12.78 -4.35 8.23
CA SER A 438 -12.85 -3.32 7.21
C SER A 438 -13.57 -2.07 7.70
N TYR A 439 -13.09 -0.91 7.27
CA TYR A 439 -13.63 0.41 7.54
C TYR A 439 -13.26 1.39 6.44
N ARG A 440 -13.95 2.56 6.40
CA ARG A 440 -13.59 3.61 5.43
C ARG A 440 -12.50 4.52 5.98
N MET A 441 -11.39 4.68 5.24
CA MET A 441 -10.30 5.57 5.61
C MET A 441 -10.76 7.01 5.85
N ASN A 442 -11.65 7.53 4.98
CA ASN A 442 -12.13 8.91 5.09
C ASN A 442 -12.90 9.18 6.39
N SER A 443 -13.58 8.17 6.94
CA SER A 443 -14.33 8.30 8.20
C SER A 443 -13.41 8.39 9.42
N LEU A 444 -12.17 7.92 9.30
CA LEU A 444 -11.19 7.91 10.39
C LEU A 444 -10.08 8.96 10.24
N LYS A 445 -10.06 9.71 9.13
CA LYS A 445 -9.03 10.70 8.85
C LYS A 445 -8.84 11.73 9.96
N GLU A 446 -9.95 12.22 10.53
CA GLU A 446 -9.94 13.22 11.61
C GLU A 446 -9.88 12.58 13.02
N ALA A 447 -9.98 11.24 13.08
CA ALA A 447 -10.03 10.51 14.35
C ALA A 447 -9.37 9.12 14.24
N PRO A 448 -8.08 9.03 13.84
CA PRO A 448 -7.40 7.75 13.65
C PRO A 448 -7.28 6.94 14.95
N TRP A 449 -7.23 7.61 16.11
CA TRP A 449 -7.19 6.98 17.44
C TRP A 449 -8.41 6.08 17.76
N ARG A 450 -9.51 6.18 17.00
CA ARG A 450 -10.66 5.26 17.18
C ARG A 450 -10.29 3.81 16.90
N LEU A 451 -9.20 3.56 16.15
CA LEU A 451 -8.68 2.20 15.93
C LEU A 451 -7.95 1.62 17.14
N ASP A 452 -7.64 2.43 18.15
CA ASP A 452 -6.94 1.96 19.36
C ASP A 452 -7.78 1.00 20.19
N CYS A 453 -9.12 0.97 19.94
CA CYS A 453 -10.00 -0.04 20.51
C CYS A 453 -9.78 -1.46 19.95
N LEU A 454 -9.09 -1.59 18.82
CA LEU A 454 -8.73 -2.88 18.22
C LEU A 454 -7.37 -3.35 18.72
N PRO A 455 -7.16 -4.66 18.90
CA PRO A 455 -5.83 -5.21 19.18
C PRO A 455 -4.80 -4.77 18.14
N HIS A 456 -3.56 -4.52 18.57
CA HIS A 456 -2.47 -4.13 17.66
C HIS A 456 -2.27 -5.12 16.51
N GLN A 457 -2.44 -6.41 16.77
CA GLN A 457 -2.27 -7.48 15.78
C GLN A 457 -3.54 -7.78 14.97
N ALA A 458 -4.63 -7.01 15.15
CA ALA A 458 -5.84 -7.22 14.38
C ALA A 458 -5.59 -7.05 12.87
N ASN A 459 -6.13 -7.96 12.07
CA ASN A 459 -6.09 -7.84 10.63
C ASN A 459 -7.04 -6.74 10.18
N VAL A 460 -6.51 -5.60 9.78
CA VAL A 460 -7.30 -4.45 9.34
C VAL A 460 -7.29 -4.33 7.81
N TYR A 461 -8.43 -4.01 7.23
CA TYR A 461 -8.62 -3.84 5.79
C TYR A 461 -9.25 -2.47 5.47
N PRO A 462 -8.47 -1.39 5.45
CA PRO A 462 -8.98 -0.04 5.20
C PRO A 462 -9.48 0.11 3.76
N LEU A 463 -10.70 0.61 3.59
CA LEU A 463 -11.25 0.96 2.28
C LEU A 463 -10.90 2.40 1.95
N GLY A 464 -10.00 2.56 0.98
CA GLY A 464 -9.61 3.86 0.46
C GLY A 464 -10.39 4.23 -0.80
N SER A 465 -10.36 5.50 -1.17
CA SER A 465 -10.97 6.10 -2.36
C SER A 465 -12.51 6.11 -2.38
N GLU A 466 -13.02 7.04 -3.15
CA GLU A 466 -14.45 7.13 -3.46
C GLU A 466 -14.82 6.19 -4.63
N MET A 467 -16.12 5.95 -4.79
CA MET A 467 -16.61 5.16 -5.91
C MET A 467 -16.19 5.74 -7.26
N ASN A 468 -15.71 4.87 -8.14
CA ASN A 468 -15.39 5.22 -9.51
C ASN A 468 -16.69 5.36 -10.31
N MET A 469 -17.13 6.59 -10.56
CA MET A 469 -18.33 6.88 -11.35
C MET A 469 -18.02 7.79 -12.53
N ASP A 470 -18.60 7.48 -13.67
CA ASP A 470 -18.80 8.43 -14.76
C ASP A 470 -20.16 9.14 -14.62
N VAL A 471 -20.40 10.15 -15.46
CA VAL A 471 -21.62 10.96 -15.40
C VAL A 471 -22.88 10.11 -15.51
N ILE A 472 -22.92 9.14 -16.42
CA ILE A 472 -24.09 8.28 -16.63
C ILE A 472 -24.33 7.39 -15.39
N THR A 473 -23.27 6.82 -14.82
CA THR A 473 -23.38 6.02 -13.60
C THR A 473 -23.87 6.86 -12.42
N ALA A 474 -23.43 8.12 -12.31
CA ALA A 474 -23.91 9.04 -11.27
C ALA A 474 -25.40 9.38 -11.43
N ILE A 475 -25.87 9.55 -12.68
CA ILE A 475 -27.32 9.71 -12.98
C ILE A 475 -28.09 8.44 -12.59
N CYS A 476 -27.59 7.25 -12.97
CA CYS A 476 -28.21 5.98 -12.59
C CYS A 476 -28.29 5.82 -11.07
N GLN A 477 -27.24 6.21 -10.33
CA GLN A 477 -27.25 6.20 -8.87
C GLN A 477 -28.31 7.17 -8.32
N GLY A 478 -28.44 8.38 -8.88
CA GLY A 478 -29.47 9.34 -8.50
C GLY A 478 -30.89 8.80 -8.69
N LEU A 479 -31.16 8.13 -9.82
CA LEU A 479 -32.45 7.48 -10.09
C LEU A 479 -32.72 6.34 -9.11
N TYR A 480 -31.70 5.53 -8.82
CA TYR A 480 -31.82 4.45 -7.83
C TYR A 480 -32.13 4.98 -6.42
N MET A 481 -31.39 5.98 -5.96
CA MET A 481 -31.61 6.55 -4.62
C MET A 481 -32.96 7.25 -4.46
N LYS A 482 -33.51 7.83 -5.54
CA LYS A 482 -34.78 8.57 -5.49
C LYS A 482 -36.00 7.72 -5.80
N LEU A 483 -35.89 6.85 -6.81
CA LEU A 483 -37.03 6.14 -7.43
C LEU A 483 -36.92 4.60 -7.29
N GLY A 484 -35.82 4.07 -6.75
CA GLY A 484 -35.60 2.62 -6.66
C GLY A 484 -35.25 1.96 -8.01
N ILE A 485 -35.03 2.74 -9.07
CA ILE A 485 -34.72 2.19 -10.41
C ILE A 485 -33.26 1.79 -10.48
N ARG A 486 -33.00 0.50 -10.28
CA ARG A 486 -31.65 -0.07 -10.34
C ARG A 486 -31.32 -0.54 -11.76
N THR A 487 -30.33 0.06 -12.38
CA THR A 487 -29.87 -0.28 -13.73
C THR A 487 -28.73 -1.31 -13.69
N LYS A 488 -28.60 -2.15 -14.73
CA LYS A 488 -27.47 -3.08 -14.91
C LYS A 488 -26.12 -2.34 -14.85
N ARG A 489 -26.06 -1.10 -15.37
CA ARG A 489 -24.85 -0.26 -15.32
C ARG A 489 -24.43 0.05 -13.89
N LEU A 490 -25.38 0.39 -13.01
CA LEU A 490 -25.09 0.68 -11.62
C LEU A 490 -24.65 -0.58 -10.87
N THR A 491 -25.27 -1.73 -11.11
CA THR A 491 -24.84 -3.02 -10.57
C THR A 491 -23.42 -3.37 -10.99
N HIS A 492 -23.07 -3.23 -12.27
CA HIS A 492 -21.69 -3.42 -12.74
C HIS A 492 -20.71 -2.43 -12.10
N ALA A 493 -21.15 -1.21 -11.83
CA ALA A 493 -20.30 -0.23 -11.14
C ALA A 493 -19.98 -0.68 -9.71
N TYR A 494 -20.93 -1.21 -8.95
CA TYR A 494 -20.69 -1.76 -7.62
C TYR A 494 -19.81 -3.03 -7.67
N ALA A 495 -20.02 -3.93 -8.63
CA ALA A 495 -19.16 -5.09 -8.84
C ALA A 495 -17.71 -4.69 -9.15
N ARG A 496 -17.51 -3.63 -9.94
CA ARG A 496 -16.21 -3.06 -10.23
C ARG A 496 -15.56 -2.44 -8.96
N GLU A 497 -16.36 -1.83 -8.09
CA GLU A 497 -15.87 -1.33 -6.80
C GLU A 497 -15.41 -2.46 -5.87
N TRP A 498 -16.16 -3.56 -5.83
CA TRP A 498 -15.72 -4.78 -5.14
C TRP A 498 -14.34 -5.21 -5.65
N LYS A 499 -14.18 -5.35 -6.98
CA LYS A 499 -12.91 -5.71 -7.60
C LYS A 499 -11.80 -4.69 -7.30
N LYS A 500 -12.12 -3.40 -7.28
CA LYS A 500 -11.15 -2.33 -6.94
C LYS A 500 -10.59 -2.47 -5.54
N HIS A 501 -11.42 -2.81 -4.58
CA HIS A 501 -10.99 -2.91 -3.19
C HIS A 501 -10.35 -4.25 -2.85
N PHE A 502 -10.91 -5.34 -3.33
CA PHE A 502 -10.53 -6.68 -2.89
C PHE A 502 -9.75 -7.50 -3.92
N GLY A 503 -9.69 -7.04 -5.17
CA GLY A 503 -8.95 -7.71 -6.24
C GLY A 503 -9.38 -9.17 -6.41
N ASN A 504 -8.41 -10.08 -6.30
CA ASN A 504 -8.61 -11.52 -6.36
C ASN A 504 -8.63 -12.18 -4.98
N SER A 505 -8.61 -11.41 -3.88
CA SER A 505 -8.64 -11.95 -2.51
C SER A 505 -9.87 -12.82 -2.29
N ARG A 506 -9.69 -13.94 -1.60
CA ARG A 506 -10.74 -14.93 -1.35
C ARG A 506 -11.20 -14.89 0.09
N PHE A 507 -12.53 -14.91 0.27
CA PHE A 507 -13.17 -14.96 1.57
C PHE A 507 -14.14 -16.12 1.63
N GLN A 508 -14.33 -16.72 2.80
CA GLN A 508 -15.39 -17.68 3.07
C GLN A 508 -16.74 -16.97 3.17
N ALA A 509 -16.72 -15.79 3.79
CA ALA A 509 -17.90 -14.98 3.98
C ALA A 509 -17.54 -13.48 4.14
N VAL A 510 -18.51 -12.63 3.83
CA VAL A 510 -18.41 -11.18 4.02
C VAL A 510 -19.59 -10.68 4.87
N LEU A 511 -19.28 -9.89 5.90
CA LEU A 511 -20.26 -9.37 6.83
C LEU A 511 -20.31 -7.86 6.77
N HIS A 512 -21.49 -7.33 6.54
CA HIS A 512 -21.77 -5.92 6.74
C HIS A 512 -22.34 -5.73 8.16
N PHE A 513 -21.43 -5.57 9.15
CA PHE A 513 -21.85 -5.54 10.55
C PHE A 513 -22.56 -4.24 10.93
N ASN A 514 -22.09 -3.09 10.47
CA ASN A 514 -22.64 -1.81 10.92
C ASN A 514 -24.06 -1.52 10.37
N GLY A 515 -24.47 -2.11 9.25
CA GLY A 515 -25.84 -2.03 8.71
C GLY A 515 -26.25 -0.72 8.05
N TYR A 516 -25.36 0.29 7.94
CA TYR A 516 -25.77 1.63 7.49
C TYR A 516 -25.12 2.00 6.14
N GLU A 517 -24.21 2.32 5.75
CA GLU A 517 -23.55 2.93 4.58
C GLU A 517 -23.98 2.37 3.20
N ASN A 518 -24.89 3.06 2.54
CA ASN A 518 -25.47 2.68 1.25
C ASN A 518 -24.46 2.19 0.21
N TYR A 519 -23.30 2.85 0.11
CA TYR A 519 -22.25 2.48 -0.84
C TYR A 519 -21.65 1.11 -0.50
N ILE A 520 -21.34 0.86 0.76
CA ILE A 520 -20.73 -0.40 1.21
C ILE A 520 -21.75 -1.54 1.13
N ILE A 521 -23.00 -1.29 1.52
CA ILE A 521 -24.09 -2.27 1.39
C ILE A 521 -24.20 -2.74 -0.07
N SER A 522 -24.32 -1.80 -1.02
CA SER A 522 -24.47 -2.13 -2.44
C SER A 522 -23.19 -2.75 -3.05
N MET A 523 -22.02 -2.43 -2.54
CA MET A 523 -20.77 -3.03 -2.98
C MET A 523 -20.62 -4.47 -2.45
N PHE A 524 -20.91 -4.71 -1.16
CA PHE A 524 -20.84 -6.04 -0.55
C PHE A 524 -21.88 -7.00 -1.11
N GLU A 525 -23.02 -6.49 -1.55
CA GLU A 525 -24.02 -7.25 -2.29
C GLU A 525 -23.43 -7.92 -3.55
N GLN A 526 -22.38 -7.35 -4.13
CA GLN A 526 -21.69 -7.90 -5.32
C GLN A 526 -20.55 -8.86 -4.98
N ALA A 527 -20.33 -9.17 -3.71
CA ALA A 527 -19.31 -10.12 -3.31
C ALA A 527 -19.66 -11.54 -3.83
N PRO A 528 -18.69 -12.26 -4.44
CA PRO A 528 -18.92 -13.64 -4.92
C PRO A 528 -18.80 -14.69 -3.80
N PHE A 529 -19.13 -14.31 -2.58
CA PHE A 529 -19.00 -15.11 -1.35
C PHE A 529 -20.29 -15.04 -0.54
N SER A 530 -20.43 -15.87 0.49
CA SER A 530 -21.58 -15.79 1.40
C SER A 530 -21.64 -14.42 2.07
N ARG A 531 -22.79 -13.76 1.98
CA ARG A 531 -23.00 -12.36 2.39
C ARG A 531 -23.99 -12.28 3.54
N THR A 532 -23.61 -11.56 4.60
CA THR A 532 -24.50 -11.29 5.74
C THR A 532 -24.57 -9.81 6.01
N ILE A 533 -25.76 -9.30 6.22
CA ILE A 533 -25.98 -7.92 6.73
C ILE A 533 -26.61 -7.95 8.11
N TRP A 534 -26.10 -7.14 9.03
CA TRP A 534 -26.62 -6.99 10.39
C TRP A 534 -27.56 -5.82 10.52
N VAL A 535 -28.61 -6.01 11.34
CA VAL A 535 -29.65 -5.02 11.63
C VAL A 535 -29.68 -4.75 13.12
N HIS A 536 -29.21 -3.56 13.51
CA HIS A 536 -29.04 -3.16 14.91
C HIS A 536 -30.22 -2.36 15.47
N ASN A 537 -30.99 -1.71 14.61
CA ASN A 537 -32.08 -0.81 14.97
C ASN A 537 -33.32 -1.09 14.11
N ASP A 538 -34.44 -0.54 14.51
CA ASP A 538 -35.65 -0.45 13.70
C ASP A 538 -35.38 0.47 12.48
N MET A 539 -35.06 -0.16 11.36
CA MET A 539 -34.60 0.56 10.17
C MET A 539 -35.72 1.33 9.47
N GLU A 540 -37.02 0.99 9.68
CA GLU A 540 -38.13 1.80 9.19
C GLU A 540 -38.11 3.18 9.90
N LYS A 541 -38.03 3.18 11.21
CA LYS A 541 -37.94 4.42 12.01
C LYS A 541 -36.65 5.21 11.71
N GLU A 542 -35.53 4.52 11.50
CA GLU A 542 -34.28 5.18 11.12
C GLU A 542 -34.37 5.87 9.74
N ILE A 543 -34.99 5.23 8.75
CA ILE A 543 -35.23 5.82 7.41
C ILE A 543 -36.15 7.04 7.50
N GLU A 544 -37.26 6.94 8.24
CA GLU A 544 -38.19 8.04 8.42
C GLU A 544 -37.52 9.25 9.09
N ARG A 545 -36.76 8.99 10.15
CA ARG A 545 -36.17 10.02 11.01
C ARG A 545 -34.91 10.65 10.42
N LYS A 546 -33.99 9.84 9.86
CA LYS A 546 -32.65 10.29 9.42
C LYS A 546 -32.48 10.27 7.91
N LYS A 547 -33.40 9.65 7.14
CA LYS A 547 -33.27 9.39 5.69
C LYS A 547 -31.99 8.65 5.31
N ASN A 548 -31.40 7.93 6.24
CA ASN A 548 -30.18 7.14 6.09
C ASN A 548 -30.24 5.90 6.98
N PRO A 549 -30.05 4.68 6.44
CA PRO A 549 -29.75 4.37 5.04
C PRO A 549 -30.95 4.57 4.10
N ASN A 550 -30.69 4.51 2.79
CA ASN A 550 -31.73 4.65 1.77
C ASN A 550 -32.61 3.40 1.71
N LYS A 551 -33.96 3.59 1.67
CA LYS A 551 -34.94 2.50 1.69
C LYS A 551 -34.77 1.49 0.54
N HIS A 552 -34.45 1.97 -0.66
CA HIS A 552 -34.29 1.10 -1.83
C HIS A 552 -33.02 0.24 -1.73
N VAL A 553 -31.95 0.80 -1.15
CA VAL A 553 -30.72 0.04 -0.89
C VAL A 553 -30.95 -1.05 0.14
N LEU A 554 -31.68 -0.77 1.23
CA LEU A 554 -31.99 -1.79 2.24
C LEU A 554 -32.97 -2.85 1.70
N HIS A 555 -33.98 -2.43 0.94
CA HIS A 555 -34.90 -3.37 0.29
C HIS A 555 -34.13 -4.39 -0.55
N ASP A 556 -33.28 -3.92 -1.47
CA ASP A 556 -32.49 -4.78 -2.33
C ASP A 556 -31.50 -5.65 -1.53
N ALA A 557 -30.87 -5.09 -0.52
CA ALA A 557 -29.93 -5.82 0.33
C ALA A 557 -30.62 -6.95 1.11
N TYR A 558 -31.75 -6.69 1.73
CA TYR A 558 -32.49 -7.72 2.49
C TYR A 558 -33.07 -8.81 1.59
N ALA A 559 -33.34 -8.48 0.32
CA ALA A 559 -33.78 -9.45 -0.67
C ALA A 559 -32.64 -10.28 -1.27
N SER A 560 -31.41 -9.73 -1.36
CA SER A 560 -30.31 -10.31 -2.15
C SER A 560 -29.15 -10.88 -1.30
N TYR A 561 -28.97 -10.44 -0.07
CA TYR A 561 -27.99 -11.04 0.83
C TYR A 561 -28.39 -12.45 1.22
N ASP A 562 -27.42 -13.33 1.39
CA ASP A 562 -27.69 -14.73 1.74
C ASP A 562 -28.24 -14.86 3.17
N HIS A 563 -27.86 -13.91 4.05
CA HIS A 563 -28.33 -13.85 5.43
C HIS A 563 -28.60 -12.42 5.90
N VAL A 564 -29.68 -12.23 6.64
CA VAL A 564 -30.00 -10.99 7.37
C VAL A 564 -30.06 -11.33 8.85
N ALA A 565 -29.18 -10.71 9.66
CA ALA A 565 -29.04 -10.99 11.08
C ALA A 565 -29.59 -9.82 11.91
N ALA A 566 -30.76 -9.99 12.53
CA ALA A 566 -31.33 -9.02 13.45
C ALA A 566 -30.82 -9.27 14.88
N VAL A 567 -30.41 -8.21 15.59
CA VAL A 567 -29.90 -8.31 16.97
C VAL A 567 -30.98 -8.60 18.01
N SER A 568 -32.27 -8.42 17.66
CA SER A 568 -33.40 -8.82 18.50
C SER A 568 -34.58 -9.29 17.65
N ARG A 569 -35.46 -10.08 18.25
CA ARG A 569 -36.68 -10.58 17.58
C ARG A 569 -37.64 -9.45 17.17
N ASP A 570 -37.67 -8.38 17.91
CA ASP A 570 -38.57 -7.23 17.65
C ASP A 570 -38.23 -6.53 16.33
N LEU A 571 -36.99 -6.69 15.82
CA LEU A 571 -36.56 -6.09 14.57
C LEU A 571 -36.93 -6.92 13.34
N ILE A 572 -37.33 -8.18 13.51
CA ILE A 572 -37.67 -9.07 12.39
C ILE A 572 -38.80 -8.51 11.55
N LYS A 573 -39.87 -7.99 12.21
CA LYS A 573 -41.00 -7.41 11.49
C LYS A 573 -40.61 -6.20 10.63
N ALA A 574 -39.73 -5.35 11.13
CA ALA A 574 -39.21 -4.22 10.36
C ALA A 574 -38.32 -4.66 9.18
N VAL A 575 -37.56 -5.74 9.35
CA VAL A 575 -36.77 -6.35 8.24
C VAL A 575 -37.70 -6.91 7.17
N GLU A 576 -38.74 -7.65 7.55
CA GLU A 576 -39.75 -8.23 6.64
C GLU A 576 -40.52 -7.14 5.88
N ALA A 577 -40.93 -6.06 6.58
CA ALA A 577 -41.63 -4.93 5.96
C ALA A 577 -40.76 -4.20 4.91
N ILE A 578 -39.47 -4.02 5.16
CA ILE A 578 -38.55 -3.43 4.20
C ILE A 578 -38.22 -4.40 3.05
N GLY A 579 -38.01 -5.69 3.36
CA GLY A 579 -37.60 -6.72 2.39
C GLY A 579 -38.74 -7.25 1.51
N GLY A 580 -39.98 -6.80 1.67
CA GLY A 580 -41.14 -7.18 0.83
C GLY A 580 -41.80 -8.49 1.22
N GLY A 581 -41.91 -8.81 2.52
CA GLY A 581 -42.69 -9.93 3.04
C GLY A 581 -44.18 -9.78 2.71
N GLU A 582 -44.75 -10.77 2.04
CA GLU A 582 -46.10 -10.98 1.52
C GLU A 582 -46.50 -10.21 0.24
N GLY A 583 -46.41 -10.95 -0.87
CA GLY A 583 -47.21 -10.74 -2.10
C GLY A 583 -46.53 -10.00 -3.24
N LYS A 584 -45.78 -10.71 -4.00
CA LYS A 584 -45.84 -10.90 -5.45
C LYS A 584 -44.61 -11.57 -6.02
N ASN A 585 -44.78 -12.80 -6.46
CA ASN A 585 -43.84 -13.57 -7.27
C ASN A 585 -43.51 -12.84 -8.58
N THR A 586 -42.25 -12.49 -8.78
CA THR A 586 -41.65 -12.44 -10.11
C THR A 586 -40.16 -12.79 -9.99
N HIS A 587 -39.83 -13.99 -10.38
CA HIS A 587 -38.59 -14.77 -10.33
C HIS A 587 -38.37 -15.56 -9.05
N GLN A 588 -38.92 -16.76 -9.04
CA GLN A 588 -38.55 -17.83 -8.11
C GLN A 588 -37.10 -18.29 -8.41
N PRO A 589 -36.20 -18.27 -7.42
CA PRO A 589 -35.13 -19.27 -7.37
C PRO A 589 -35.77 -20.61 -7.06
N SER A 590 -35.26 -21.67 -7.66
CA SER A 590 -35.70 -23.04 -7.48
C SER A 590 -35.91 -23.40 -6.01
N ALA A 591 -36.99 -24.11 -5.72
CA ALA A 591 -37.38 -24.56 -4.39
C ALA A 591 -36.22 -25.32 -3.73
N GLY A 592 -35.53 -24.72 -2.78
CA GLY A 592 -34.44 -25.34 -2.02
C GLY A 592 -33.66 -24.44 -1.09
N GLU A 593 -33.45 -23.19 -1.46
CA GLU A 593 -32.66 -22.26 -0.64
C GLU A 593 -33.44 -20.98 -0.34
N ARG A 594 -34.29 -21.04 0.66
CA ARG A 594 -34.95 -19.85 1.19
C ARG A 594 -33.98 -19.03 2.00
N THR A 595 -33.96 -17.71 1.75
CA THR A 595 -33.32 -16.72 2.63
C THR A 595 -33.73 -17.00 4.08
N THR A 596 -32.80 -17.48 4.88
CA THR A 596 -33.09 -17.78 6.28
C THR A 596 -32.93 -16.51 7.08
N LEU A 597 -34.04 -15.92 7.54
CA LEU A 597 -34.03 -14.90 8.59
C LEU A 597 -33.52 -15.56 9.88
N LEU A 598 -32.31 -15.21 10.26
CA LEU A 598 -31.70 -15.71 11.48
C LEU A 598 -32.02 -14.75 12.63
N SER A 599 -32.92 -15.17 13.50
CA SER A 599 -33.12 -14.50 14.78
C SER A 599 -32.02 -14.94 15.74
N PHE A 600 -31.11 -14.03 16.05
CA PHE A 600 -30.23 -14.23 17.19
C PHE A 600 -30.95 -13.87 18.46
N GLN A 601 -31.03 -14.79 19.38
CA GLN A 601 -31.39 -14.44 20.74
C GLN A 601 -30.25 -13.58 21.32
N THR A 602 -30.66 -12.49 21.91
CA THR A 602 -29.87 -11.46 22.56
C THR A 602 -28.62 -11.99 23.24
N VAL A 603 -27.45 -11.57 22.80
CA VAL A 603 -26.33 -11.44 23.73
C VAL A 603 -26.75 -10.32 24.67
N ARG A 604 -27.29 -10.65 25.83
CA ARG A 604 -27.48 -9.67 26.90
C ARG A 604 -26.10 -9.18 27.27
N ILE A 605 -25.79 -7.97 26.86
CA ILE A 605 -24.74 -7.17 27.50
C ILE A 605 -25.31 -6.89 28.89
N THR A 606 -24.94 -7.72 29.86
CA THR A 606 -25.16 -7.39 31.27
C THR A 606 -24.29 -6.17 31.54
N LYS A 607 -24.93 -4.99 31.70
CA LYS A 607 -24.35 -4.00 32.59
C LYS A 607 -24.07 -4.75 33.88
N GLU A 608 -22.84 -4.76 34.35
CA GLU A 608 -22.55 -5.14 35.73
C GLU A 608 -23.35 -4.24 36.66
N SER A 609 -24.56 -4.67 37.00
CA SER A 609 -25.22 -4.25 38.21
C SER A 609 -24.71 -5.17 39.29
N LYS A 610 -23.96 -4.63 40.24
CA LYS A 610 -23.66 -5.27 41.51
C LYS A 610 -25.00 -5.73 42.12
N GLY A 611 -25.13 -7.06 42.35
CA GLY A 611 -26.13 -7.61 43.24
C GLY A 611 -27.15 -8.54 42.57
N ASP A 612 -26.98 -9.81 42.74
CA ASP A 612 -27.84 -10.89 43.14
C ASP A 612 -27.62 -12.21 42.37
N PRO A 613 -27.13 -13.27 43.00
CA PRO A 613 -26.94 -14.54 42.38
C PRO A 613 -28.18 -15.41 42.59
N GLY A 614 -28.98 -15.57 41.56
CA GLY A 614 -30.03 -16.57 41.61
C GLY A 614 -31.24 -16.35 40.73
N LYS A 615 -31.13 -16.67 39.45
CA LYS A 615 -32.16 -17.34 38.63
C LYS A 615 -31.67 -17.64 37.22
N PRO A 616 -31.77 -18.89 36.74
CA PRO A 616 -31.35 -19.24 35.39
C PRO A 616 -32.41 -18.79 34.38
N SER A 617 -31.99 -18.06 33.37
CA SER A 617 -32.82 -17.75 32.20
C SER A 617 -32.60 -18.78 31.10
N ALA A 618 -33.72 -19.24 30.57
CA ALA A 618 -33.86 -20.32 29.60
C ALA A 618 -33.20 -20.04 28.24
N LEU A 619 -32.72 -21.07 27.73
CA LEU A 619 -32.19 -21.57 26.49
C LEU A 619 -32.73 -21.42 25.17
N ILE A 620 -31.90 -21.72 24.30
CA ILE A 620 -31.95 -21.30 22.96
C ILE A 620 -31.40 -22.28 22.01
N GLY A 621 -32.14 -22.55 20.94
CA GLY A 621 -31.78 -23.41 19.83
C GLY A 621 -30.53 -22.91 19.08
N LYS A 622 -29.67 -23.81 18.66
CA LYS A 622 -28.49 -23.53 17.83
C LYS A 622 -28.93 -22.94 16.50
N PRO A 623 -28.48 -21.74 16.12
CA PRO A 623 -28.70 -21.26 14.76
C PRO A 623 -27.76 -21.99 13.80
N ASN A 624 -28.29 -22.47 12.67
CA ASN A 624 -27.49 -22.89 11.53
C ASN A 624 -26.92 -21.63 10.83
N VAL A 625 -25.96 -20.99 11.47
CA VAL A 625 -25.22 -19.89 10.86
C VAL A 625 -23.94 -20.49 10.31
N PRO A 626 -23.54 -20.18 9.08
CA PRO A 626 -22.24 -20.61 8.56
C PRO A 626 -21.07 -19.86 9.21
N PHE A 627 -21.30 -19.20 10.36
CA PHE A 627 -20.29 -18.46 11.10
C PHE A 627 -19.76 -19.23 12.29
N PRO A 628 -18.45 -19.20 12.45
CA PRO A 628 -17.79 -19.83 13.56
C PRO A 628 -17.82 -18.94 14.80
N LEU A 629 -18.96 -18.80 15.39
CA LEU A 629 -19.03 -18.41 16.79
C LEU A 629 -18.76 -19.67 17.60
N ARG A 630 -17.77 -19.65 18.51
CA ARG A 630 -17.69 -20.67 19.55
C ARG A 630 -19.06 -20.76 20.19
N GLY A 631 -19.68 -21.92 20.06
CA GLY A 631 -21.05 -22.13 20.48
C GLY A 631 -21.31 -21.52 21.85
N PHE A 632 -22.32 -20.67 21.90
CA PHE A 632 -22.81 -20.11 23.14
C PHE A 632 -23.08 -21.23 24.12
N ARG A 633 -22.12 -21.53 25.01
CA ARG A 633 -22.41 -22.30 26.20
C ARG A 633 -23.17 -21.40 27.15
N ARG A 634 -24.25 -21.96 27.63
CA ARG A 634 -25.09 -21.38 28.67
C ARG A 634 -24.28 -20.66 29.74
N CYS A 635 -24.57 -19.40 29.99
CA CYS A 635 -24.58 -18.78 31.30
C CYS A 635 -25.99 -18.34 31.62
#